data_504131fd02a3d340dba3ed1e99e0f350
#
_entry.id   504131fd02a3d340dba3ed1e99e0f350
#
_cell.length_a   1.000
_cell.length_b   1.000
_cell.length_c   1.000
_cell.angle_alpha   90.00
_cell.angle_beta   90.00
_cell.angle_gamma   90.00
#
_symmetry.space_group_name_H-M   'P 1'
#
loop_
_entity.id
_entity.type
_entity.pdbx_description
1 polymer ?
#
loop_
_entity_poly.entity_id
_entity_poly.type
_entity_poly.pdbx_seq_one_letter_code
_entity_poly.pdbx_strand_id
1 'polypeptide(L)'
;MTNFLPLVEKFHSLQGEGFHTGQSAFFIRLAGCSVGCSWCDTKHSWDKEKYPLIPIKEIIDEVKKARQKGASFLVITGGEPLHHNLDNLCQAINKETSEKDQNPIKIHIETSGVNKISGNYDWITLSPKRHLPPKTYFLKNCNELKIIINDQKDIDFAIDIKQEIINKYQNLSSKDNFYKLDKKYFLQPAWENVNGLSLTIDFVKNNPEWNLSLQTHKFLKIQ
;
A
#
# COMPACT_ATOMS: atom_id res chain seq x y z
N MET A 1 -14.27 13.06 15.78
CA MET A 1 -13.58 12.96 14.46
C MET A 1 -12.10 13.16 14.70
N THR A 2 -11.25 12.29 14.19
CA THR A 2 -9.80 12.34 14.44
C THR A 2 -9.20 13.52 13.68
N ASN A 3 -8.64 14.48 14.39
CA ASN A 3 -8.00 15.67 13.82
C ASN A 3 -6.46 15.59 13.89
N PHE A 4 -5.93 14.53 14.47
CA PHE A 4 -4.50 14.29 14.66
C PHE A 4 -4.17 12.85 14.28
N LEU A 5 -2.98 12.63 13.74
CA LEU A 5 -2.47 11.29 13.40
C LEU A 5 -1.04 11.14 13.91
N PRO A 6 -0.66 9.97 14.45
CA PRO A 6 0.71 9.69 14.87
C PRO A 6 1.60 9.51 13.64
N LEU A 7 2.52 10.43 13.41
CA LEU A 7 3.36 10.47 12.21
C LEU A 7 4.79 10.04 12.54
N VAL A 8 5.25 8.97 11.86
CA VAL A 8 6.66 8.52 11.94
C VAL A 8 7.54 9.41 11.09
N GLU A 9 7.17 9.59 9.83
CA GLU A 9 7.93 10.34 8.84
C GLU A 9 7.05 10.82 7.69
N LYS A 10 7.54 11.81 6.96
CA LYS A 10 6.98 12.33 5.71
C LYS A 10 8.14 12.72 4.79
N PHE A 11 8.07 12.32 3.52
CA PHE A 11 9.13 12.61 2.56
C PHE A 11 8.65 12.56 1.11
N HIS A 12 9.32 13.30 0.24
CA HIS A 12 9.11 13.29 -1.20
C HIS A 12 10.21 12.46 -1.85
N SER A 13 9.84 11.38 -2.52
CA SER A 13 10.77 10.43 -3.14
C SER A 13 10.16 9.78 -4.38
N LEU A 14 10.73 8.65 -4.81
CA LEU A 14 10.14 7.78 -5.82
C LEU A 14 9.45 6.59 -5.14
N GLN A 15 8.30 6.17 -5.68
CA GLN A 15 7.73 4.88 -5.30
C GLN A 15 8.73 3.78 -5.68
N GLY A 16 9.16 3.01 -4.69
CA GLY A 16 10.20 1.98 -4.87
C GLY A 16 9.66 0.59 -5.13
N GLU A 17 8.33 0.37 -5.11
CA GLU A 17 7.72 -0.95 -5.12
C GLU A 17 6.47 -1.00 -6.01
N GLY A 18 6.14 -2.20 -6.51
CA GLY A 18 4.88 -2.47 -7.20
C GLY A 18 4.70 -1.75 -8.52
N PHE A 19 3.44 -1.54 -8.88
CA PHE A 19 3.06 -1.02 -10.21
C PHE A 19 3.56 0.40 -10.50
N HIS A 20 3.65 1.23 -9.47
CA HIS A 20 4.04 2.64 -9.60
C HIS A 20 5.54 2.89 -9.38
N THR A 21 6.37 1.83 -9.38
CA THR A 21 7.82 1.95 -9.21
C THR A 21 8.43 2.99 -10.14
N GLY A 22 9.28 3.87 -9.59
CA GLY A 22 9.97 4.94 -10.31
C GLY A 22 9.19 6.24 -10.45
N GLN A 23 7.91 6.27 -10.05
CA GLN A 23 7.11 7.50 -10.12
C GLN A 23 7.31 8.38 -8.89
N SER A 24 7.29 9.70 -9.10
CA SER A 24 7.43 10.69 -8.03
C SER A 24 6.23 10.64 -7.08
N ALA A 25 6.47 10.44 -5.78
CA ALA A 25 5.43 10.30 -4.77
C ALA A 25 5.80 11.01 -3.47
N PHE A 26 4.79 11.49 -2.78
CA PHE A 26 4.93 11.98 -1.41
C PHE A 26 4.44 10.90 -0.45
N PHE A 27 5.25 10.55 0.53
CA PHE A 27 4.93 9.52 1.50
C PHE A 27 4.60 10.13 2.85
N ILE A 28 3.57 9.56 3.50
CA ILE A 28 3.35 9.73 4.93
C ILE A 28 3.31 8.33 5.57
N ARG A 29 4.15 8.12 6.58
CA ARG A 29 4.19 6.89 7.35
C ARG A 29 3.58 7.12 8.73
N LEU A 30 2.47 6.43 8.98
CA LEU A 30 1.78 6.49 10.26
C LEU A 30 2.33 5.45 11.22
N ALA A 31 2.37 5.79 12.51
CA ALA A 31 2.73 4.85 13.56
C ALA A 31 1.53 4.01 14.01
N GLY A 32 1.81 2.84 14.54
CA GLY A 32 0.82 1.89 15.05
C GLY A 32 0.66 0.67 14.15
N CYS A 33 1.01 -0.52 14.65
CA CYS A 33 0.81 -1.78 13.95
C CYS A 33 0.66 -2.93 14.95
N SER A 34 -0.38 -3.73 14.81
CA SER A 34 -0.59 -4.97 15.58
C SER A 34 -0.46 -6.24 14.71
N VAL A 35 -0.07 -6.09 13.44
CA VAL A 35 0.04 -7.22 12.51
C VAL A 35 1.17 -8.17 12.89
N GLY A 36 2.31 -7.65 13.42
CA GLY A 36 3.33 -8.47 14.06
C GLY A 36 4.18 -9.30 13.11
N CYS A 37 4.47 -8.83 11.88
CA CYS A 37 5.30 -9.56 10.92
C CYS A 37 6.74 -9.71 11.42
N SER A 38 7.28 -10.93 11.50
CA SER A 38 8.66 -11.18 11.98
C SER A 38 9.72 -10.54 11.07
N TRP A 39 9.46 -10.45 9.78
CA TRP A 39 10.34 -9.88 8.73
C TRP A 39 10.13 -8.39 8.47
N CYS A 40 9.31 -7.70 9.27
CA CYS A 40 9.02 -6.29 9.06
C CYS A 40 10.30 -5.45 9.13
N ASP A 41 10.53 -4.62 8.12
CA ASP A 41 11.68 -3.71 8.04
C ASP A 41 11.40 -2.34 8.69
N THR A 42 10.15 -2.08 9.09
CA THR A 42 9.72 -0.84 9.74
C THR A 42 9.17 -1.07 11.16
N LYS A 43 9.75 -2.02 11.92
CA LYS A 43 9.31 -2.35 13.29
C LYS A 43 9.29 -1.15 14.23
N HIS A 44 10.12 -0.14 13.96
CA HIS A 44 10.12 1.12 14.73
C HIS A 44 8.76 1.82 14.69
N SER A 45 7.99 1.67 13.60
CA SER A 45 6.66 2.28 13.45
C SER A 45 5.52 1.57 14.22
N TRP A 46 5.78 0.45 14.92
CA TRP A 46 4.72 -0.33 15.57
C TRP A 46 4.12 0.34 16.80
N ASP A 47 4.94 1.03 17.57
CA ASP A 47 4.54 1.71 18.79
C ASP A 47 4.16 3.16 18.49
N LYS A 48 2.85 3.43 18.48
CA LYS A 48 2.33 4.77 18.16
C LYS A 48 2.65 5.82 19.23
N GLU A 49 2.88 5.40 20.49
CA GLU A 49 3.15 6.32 21.59
C GLU A 49 4.56 6.97 21.50
N LYS A 50 5.42 6.42 20.65
CA LYS A 50 6.76 6.98 20.38
C LYS A 50 6.75 8.17 19.42
N TYR A 51 5.61 8.46 18.78
CA TYR A 51 5.54 9.44 17.70
C TYR A 51 4.56 10.56 18.01
N PRO A 52 4.87 11.78 17.57
CA PRO A 52 4.01 12.93 17.82
C PRO A 52 2.67 12.79 17.07
N LEU A 53 1.63 13.28 17.71
CA LEU A 53 0.33 13.49 17.07
C LEU A 53 0.38 14.78 16.26
N ILE A 54 0.33 14.66 14.94
CA ILE A 54 0.40 15.78 14.01
C ILE A 54 -1.02 16.16 13.57
N PRO A 55 -1.38 17.46 13.59
CA PRO A 55 -2.65 17.93 13.06
C PRO A 55 -2.80 17.57 11.58
N ILE A 56 -3.99 17.11 11.17
CA ILE A 56 -4.28 16.81 9.75
C ILE A 56 -3.98 18.02 8.86
N LYS A 57 -4.26 19.24 9.33
CA LYS A 57 -3.95 20.47 8.59
C LYS A 57 -2.48 20.58 8.20
N GLU A 58 -1.57 20.28 9.13
CA GLU A 58 -0.12 20.30 8.85
C GLU A 58 0.27 19.26 7.79
N ILE A 59 -0.32 18.06 7.88
CA ILE A 59 -0.10 17.01 6.86
C ILE A 59 -0.54 17.51 5.48
N ILE A 60 -1.71 18.16 5.38
CA ILE A 60 -2.23 18.70 4.12
C ILE A 60 -1.31 19.77 3.55
N ASP A 61 -0.79 20.68 4.39
CA ASP A 61 0.12 21.72 3.94
C ASP A 61 1.41 21.13 3.33
N GLU A 62 1.92 20.04 3.90
CA GLU A 62 3.06 19.32 3.33
C GLU A 62 2.71 18.58 2.02
N VAL A 63 1.52 17.99 1.92
CA VAL A 63 1.03 17.37 0.66
C VAL A 63 0.95 18.42 -0.45
N LYS A 64 0.42 19.61 -0.17
CA LYS A 64 0.37 20.72 -1.14
C LYS A 64 1.77 21.13 -1.62
N LYS A 65 2.70 21.31 -0.69
CA LYS A 65 4.11 21.63 -1.01
C LYS A 65 4.76 20.54 -1.87
N ALA A 66 4.53 19.26 -1.55
CA ALA A 66 5.08 18.16 -2.31
C ALA A 66 4.50 18.10 -3.72
N ARG A 67 3.18 18.34 -3.89
CA ARG A 67 2.53 18.43 -5.18
C ARG A 67 3.14 19.55 -6.03
N GLN A 68 3.35 20.74 -5.47
CA GLN A 68 4.00 21.86 -6.16
C GLN A 68 5.43 21.52 -6.60
N LYS A 69 6.10 20.61 -5.90
CA LYS A 69 7.44 20.09 -6.25
C LYS A 69 7.41 18.89 -7.20
N GLY A 70 6.22 18.49 -7.71
CA GLY A 70 6.09 17.43 -8.71
C GLY A 70 5.73 16.05 -8.17
N ALA A 71 5.27 15.92 -6.92
CA ALA A 71 4.69 14.65 -6.46
C ALA A 71 3.41 14.34 -7.25
N SER A 72 3.38 13.19 -7.91
CA SER A 72 2.25 12.74 -8.73
C SER A 72 1.10 12.20 -7.90
N PHE A 73 1.39 11.61 -6.74
CA PHE A 73 0.41 11.07 -5.80
C PHE A 73 0.96 11.06 -4.37
N LEU A 74 0.04 10.98 -3.42
CA LEU A 74 0.32 10.72 -2.01
C LEU A 74 0.26 9.21 -1.75
N VAL A 75 1.23 8.66 -1.03
CA VAL A 75 1.19 7.30 -0.48
C VAL A 75 0.99 7.37 1.03
N ILE A 76 -0.12 6.81 1.50
CA ILE A 76 -0.37 6.59 2.92
C ILE A 76 0.07 5.19 3.28
N THR A 77 1.11 5.08 4.09
CA THR A 77 1.69 3.82 4.55
C THR A 77 1.96 3.89 6.06
N GLY A 78 2.72 2.97 6.61
CA GLY A 78 3.06 3.08 8.02
C GLY A 78 3.48 1.77 8.65
N GLY A 79 3.08 1.59 9.91
CA GLY A 79 2.88 0.28 10.48
C GLY A 79 1.69 -0.38 9.79
N GLU A 80 0.47 -0.13 10.26
CA GLU A 80 -0.77 -0.43 9.51
C GLU A 80 -1.62 0.84 9.49
N PRO A 81 -1.73 1.55 8.37
CA PRO A 81 -2.38 2.87 8.34
C PRO A 81 -3.87 2.83 8.72
N LEU A 82 -4.56 1.72 8.44
CA LEU A 82 -5.97 1.54 8.78
C LEU A 82 -6.22 1.16 10.26
N HIS A 83 -5.20 1.20 11.11
CA HIS A 83 -5.40 1.31 12.56
C HIS A 83 -6.05 2.65 12.93
N HIS A 84 -5.95 3.64 12.06
CA HIS A 84 -6.52 4.98 12.23
C HIS A 84 -7.73 5.17 11.32
N ASN A 85 -8.64 6.04 11.73
CA ASN A 85 -9.70 6.53 10.84
C ASN A 85 -9.11 7.64 9.96
N LEU A 86 -9.09 7.39 8.64
CA LEU A 86 -8.49 8.27 7.63
C LEU A 86 -9.53 9.09 6.83
N ASP A 87 -10.82 9.01 7.20
CA ASP A 87 -11.90 9.71 6.47
C ASP A 87 -11.64 11.21 6.39
N ASN A 88 -11.34 11.84 7.53
CA ASN A 88 -11.08 13.29 7.58
C ASN A 88 -9.84 13.68 6.77
N LEU A 89 -8.77 12.88 6.83
CA LEU A 89 -7.54 13.15 6.07
C LEU A 89 -7.82 13.09 4.56
N CYS A 90 -8.44 12.02 4.08
CA CYS A 90 -8.74 11.86 2.65
C CYS A 90 -9.70 12.94 2.13
N GLN A 91 -10.76 13.26 2.89
CA GLN A 91 -11.69 14.32 2.52
C GLN A 91 -11.00 15.69 2.42
N ALA A 92 -10.16 16.02 3.41
CA ALA A 92 -9.46 17.29 3.43
C ALA A 92 -8.41 17.38 2.32
N ILE A 93 -7.67 16.32 2.03
CA ILE A 93 -6.73 16.26 0.89
C ILE A 93 -7.48 16.51 -0.41
N ASN A 94 -8.58 15.79 -0.68
CA ASN A 94 -9.36 15.95 -1.89
C ASN A 94 -9.89 17.39 -2.04
N LYS A 95 -10.40 17.97 -0.96
CA LYS A 95 -10.93 19.34 -0.97
C LYS A 95 -9.85 20.38 -1.20
N GLU A 96 -8.72 20.26 -0.47
CA GLU A 96 -7.72 21.32 -0.38
C GLU A 96 -6.62 21.21 -1.44
N THR A 97 -6.50 20.08 -2.13
CA THR A 97 -5.60 19.94 -3.27
C THR A 97 -6.29 20.09 -4.62
N SER A 98 -7.62 20.25 -4.65
CA SER A 98 -8.36 20.64 -5.86
C SER A 98 -8.10 22.10 -6.18
N GLU A 99 -7.62 22.41 -7.37
CA GLU A 99 -7.47 23.75 -7.91
C GLU A 99 -8.42 23.93 -9.11
N LYS A 100 -8.68 25.19 -9.53
CA LYS A 100 -9.71 25.50 -10.54
C LYS A 100 -9.58 24.69 -11.84
N ASP A 101 -8.37 24.27 -12.22
CA ASP A 101 -8.08 23.55 -13.47
C ASP A 101 -7.32 22.23 -13.26
N GLN A 102 -7.22 21.75 -12.01
CA GLN A 102 -6.49 20.50 -11.71
C GLN A 102 -7.29 19.61 -10.77
N ASN A 103 -7.36 18.31 -11.11
CA ASN A 103 -7.90 17.30 -10.22
C ASN A 103 -7.10 17.24 -8.91
N PRO A 104 -7.70 16.82 -7.78
CA PRO A 104 -6.98 16.63 -6.52
C PRO A 104 -5.81 15.65 -6.71
N ILE A 105 -4.81 15.75 -5.83
CA ILE A 105 -3.72 14.75 -5.81
C ILE A 105 -4.30 13.37 -5.55
N LYS A 106 -3.88 12.36 -6.31
CA LYS A 106 -4.31 10.97 -6.10
C LYS A 106 -3.82 10.46 -4.77
N ILE A 107 -4.66 9.69 -4.08
CA ILE A 107 -4.36 9.10 -2.78
C ILE A 107 -4.21 7.58 -2.96
N HIS A 108 -3.02 7.07 -2.68
CA HIS A 108 -2.71 5.65 -2.63
C HIS A 108 -2.58 5.19 -1.18
N ILE A 109 -2.95 3.95 -0.90
CA ILE A 109 -2.75 3.32 0.40
C ILE A 109 -2.03 1.98 0.26
N GLU A 110 -1.07 1.74 1.15
CA GLU A 110 -0.43 0.43 1.33
C GLU A 110 -0.92 -0.17 2.66
N THR A 111 -1.60 -1.30 2.61
CA THR A 111 -2.22 -1.93 3.80
C THR A 111 -2.14 -3.45 3.75
N SER A 112 -2.09 -4.07 4.91
CA SER A 112 -2.28 -5.53 5.06
C SER A 112 -3.74 -5.95 4.87
N GLY A 113 -4.69 -5.02 4.94
CA GLY A 113 -6.12 -5.29 4.80
C GLY A 113 -6.80 -5.89 6.03
N VAL A 114 -6.15 -5.96 7.18
CA VAL A 114 -6.70 -6.59 8.41
C VAL A 114 -7.75 -5.72 9.11
N ASN A 115 -7.72 -4.42 8.91
CA ASN A 115 -8.67 -3.49 9.52
C ASN A 115 -9.84 -3.15 8.60
N LYS A 116 -10.86 -2.47 9.12
CA LYS A 116 -11.91 -1.90 8.27
C LYS A 116 -11.35 -0.76 7.45
N ILE A 117 -11.87 -0.61 6.23
CA ILE A 117 -11.55 0.53 5.38
C ILE A 117 -12.10 1.82 6.01
N SER A 118 -11.32 2.88 5.96
CA SER A 118 -11.70 4.26 6.15
C SER A 118 -10.93 5.12 5.15
N GLY A 119 -11.48 6.25 4.74
CA GLY A 119 -10.95 7.06 3.64
C GLY A 119 -11.32 6.54 2.25
N ASN A 120 -11.08 7.38 1.24
CA ASN A 120 -11.23 7.05 -0.18
C ASN A 120 -9.87 7.09 -0.87
N TYR A 121 -9.57 6.08 -1.68
CA TYR A 121 -8.28 5.90 -2.33
C TYR A 121 -8.45 5.69 -3.83
N ASP A 122 -7.57 6.30 -4.61
CA ASP A 122 -7.45 6.06 -6.05
C ASP A 122 -6.71 4.76 -6.34
N TRP A 123 -5.86 4.32 -5.40
CA TRP A 123 -5.11 3.08 -5.51
C TRP A 123 -4.96 2.39 -4.15
N ILE A 124 -5.30 1.11 -4.11
CA ILE A 124 -5.14 0.26 -2.92
C ILE A 124 -4.13 -0.84 -3.25
N THR A 125 -2.95 -0.77 -2.65
CA THR A 125 -1.97 -1.86 -2.62
C THR A 125 -2.27 -2.73 -1.40
N LEU A 126 -2.77 -3.93 -1.65
CA LEU A 126 -3.01 -4.94 -0.63
C LEU A 126 -1.76 -5.81 -0.47
N SER A 127 -1.16 -5.77 0.72
CA SER A 127 -0.04 -6.64 1.10
C SER A 127 -0.46 -7.58 2.24
N PRO A 128 -1.23 -8.64 1.95
CA PRO A 128 -1.79 -9.52 2.97
C PRO A 128 -0.70 -10.34 3.66
N LYS A 129 -0.98 -10.82 4.87
CA LYS A 129 -0.05 -11.60 5.67
C LYS A 129 -0.65 -12.97 5.95
N ARG A 130 0.14 -14.03 5.75
CA ARG A 130 -0.31 -15.42 5.91
C ARG A 130 -0.87 -15.70 7.31
N HIS A 131 -0.26 -15.14 8.37
CA HIS A 131 -0.68 -15.33 9.75
C HIS A 131 -1.89 -14.47 10.16
N LEU A 132 -2.27 -13.47 9.34
CA LEU A 132 -3.40 -12.57 9.62
C LEU A 132 -4.07 -12.17 8.29
N PRO A 133 -5.05 -12.97 7.79
CA PRO A 133 -5.68 -12.75 6.50
C PRO A 133 -6.41 -11.42 6.38
N PRO A 134 -6.49 -10.84 5.18
CA PRO A 134 -7.17 -9.58 4.95
C PRO A 134 -8.68 -9.73 4.99
N LYS A 135 -9.39 -8.63 5.26
CA LYS A 135 -10.85 -8.60 5.14
C LYS A 135 -11.27 -8.70 3.66
N THR A 136 -12.41 -9.35 3.43
CA THR A 136 -13.02 -9.58 2.11
C THR A 136 -13.14 -8.31 1.26
N TYR A 137 -13.36 -7.14 1.90
CA TYR A 137 -13.41 -5.85 1.20
C TYR A 137 -12.18 -5.62 0.33
N PHE A 138 -10.98 -5.87 0.86
CA PHE A 138 -9.72 -5.61 0.16
C PHE A 138 -9.48 -6.58 -0.99
N LEU A 139 -9.86 -7.85 -0.84
CA LEU A 139 -9.79 -8.83 -1.93
C LEU A 139 -10.62 -8.39 -3.14
N LYS A 140 -11.77 -7.74 -2.90
CA LYS A 140 -12.62 -7.19 -3.96
C LYS A 140 -12.12 -5.87 -4.53
N ASN A 141 -11.54 -4.99 -3.73
CA ASN A 141 -11.35 -3.58 -4.09
C ASN A 141 -9.89 -3.15 -4.25
N CYS A 142 -8.89 -4.02 -3.96
CA CYS A 142 -7.51 -3.66 -4.23
C CYS A 142 -7.26 -3.51 -5.75
N ASN A 143 -6.39 -2.58 -6.10
CA ASN A 143 -5.87 -2.41 -7.46
C ASN A 143 -4.64 -3.29 -7.67
N GLU A 144 -3.87 -3.48 -6.60
CA GLU A 144 -2.63 -4.23 -6.59
C GLU A 144 -2.63 -5.23 -5.42
N LEU A 145 -2.27 -6.47 -5.72
CA LEU A 145 -1.92 -7.48 -4.72
C LEU A 145 -0.40 -7.64 -4.72
N LYS A 146 0.26 -7.35 -3.61
CA LYS A 146 1.71 -7.47 -3.45
C LYS A 146 2.03 -8.38 -2.26
N ILE A 147 2.64 -9.53 -2.51
CA ILE A 147 2.94 -10.54 -1.47
C ILE A 147 4.44 -10.63 -1.26
N ILE A 148 4.85 -10.56 0.01
CA ILE A 148 6.25 -10.71 0.42
C ILE A 148 6.59 -12.20 0.47
N ILE A 149 7.69 -12.59 -0.19
CA ILE A 149 8.13 -13.96 -0.32
C ILE A 149 9.39 -14.19 0.51
N ASN A 150 9.28 -15.05 1.51
CA ASN A 150 10.39 -15.55 2.32
C ASN A 150 10.70 -17.02 1.99
N ASP A 151 9.66 -17.82 1.77
CA ASP A 151 9.72 -19.25 1.56
C ASP A 151 8.63 -19.74 0.60
N GLN A 152 8.62 -21.06 0.30
CA GLN A 152 7.63 -21.65 -0.59
C GLN A 152 6.19 -21.48 -0.10
N LYS A 153 5.96 -21.47 1.22
CA LYS A 153 4.60 -21.30 1.78
C LYS A 153 4.03 -19.92 1.47
N ASP A 154 4.87 -18.90 1.22
CA ASP A 154 4.41 -17.59 0.81
C ASP A 154 3.99 -17.58 -0.68
N ILE A 155 4.62 -18.40 -1.52
CA ILE A 155 4.18 -18.64 -2.90
C ILE A 155 2.80 -19.34 -2.90
N ASP A 156 2.64 -20.40 -2.10
CA ASP A 156 1.39 -21.13 -1.98
C ASP A 156 0.27 -20.18 -1.50
N PHE A 157 0.54 -19.38 -0.50
CA PHE A 157 -0.37 -18.34 -0.01
C PHE A 157 -0.73 -17.30 -1.09
N ALA A 158 0.22 -16.92 -1.94
CA ALA A 158 -0.03 -15.98 -3.04
C ALA A 158 -1.02 -16.56 -4.05
N ILE A 159 -0.88 -17.84 -4.39
CA ILE A 159 -1.79 -18.58 -5.28
C ILE A 159 -3.19 -18.62 -4.66
N ASP A 160 -3.30 -18.98 -3.37
CA ASP A 160 -4.57 -19.09 -2.66
C ASP A 160 -5.32 -17.75 -2.60
N ILE A 161 -4.64 -16.66 -2.26
CA ILE A 161 -5.23 -15.31 -2.21
C ILE A 161 -5.68 -14.86 -3.60
N LYS A 162 -4.89 -15.09 -4.64
CA LYS A 162 -5.30 -14.79 -6.02
C LYS A 162 -6.53 -15.57 -6.42
N GLN A 163 -6.58 -16.88 -6.11
CA GLN A 163 -7.74 -17.70 -6.41
C GLN A 163 -8.99 -17.23 -5.64
N GLU A 164 -8.84 -16.82 -4.38
CA GLU A 164 -9.93 -16.24 -3.61
C GLU A 164 -10.45 -14.94 -4.24
N ILE A 165 -9.56 -14.08 -4.72
CA ILE A 165 -9.94 -12.88 -5.47
C ILE A 165 -10.76 -13.27 -6.71
N ILE A 166 -10.29 -14.19 -7.53
CA ILE A 166 -10.95 -14.64 -8.76
C ILE A 166 -12.35 -15.19 -8.45
N ASN A 167 -12.46 -16.09 -7.46
CA ASN A 167 -13.72 -16.69 -7.06
C ASN A 167 -14.77 -15.65 -6.60
N LYS A 168 -14.33 -14.60 -5.92
CA LYS A 168 -15.22 -13.51 -5.47
C LYS A 168 -15.72 -12.64 -6.64
N TYR A 169 -15.00 -12.61 -7.77
CA TYR A 169 -15.43 -11.89 -8.98
C TYR A 169 -16.35 -12.73 -9.86
N GLN A 170 -16.14 -14.03 -9.97
CA GLN A 170 -17.00 -14.91 -10.76
C GLN A 170 -18.46 -14.92 -10.26
N ASN A 171 -18.68 -14.59 -8.99
CA ASN A 171 -20.00 -14.47 -8.38
C ASN A 171 -20.66 -13.09 -8.54
N LEU A 172 -20.05 -12.15 -9.26
CA LEU A 172 -20.63 -10.84 -9.55
C LEU A 172 -21.30 -10.83 -10.93
N SER A 173 -22.40 -10.06 -11.07
CA SER A 173 -23.12 -9.94 -12.35
C SER A 173 -22.24 -9.38 -13.45
N SER A 174 -22.51 -9.77 -14.71
CA SER A 174 -21.68 -9.50 -15.89
C SER A 174 -21.37 -8.01 -16.19
N LYS A 175 -22.16 -7.07 -15.66
CA LYS A 175 -21.94 -5.62 -15.82
C LYS A 175 -20.83 -5.07 -14.93
N ASP A 176 -20.57 -5.72 -13.79
CA ASP A 176 -19.54 -5.28 -12.83
C ASP A 176 -18.14 -5.86 -13.13
N ASN A 177 -18.07 -6.85 -14.03
CA ASN A 177 -16.84 -7.62 -14.27
C ASN A 177 -15.79 -6.89 -15.09
N PHE A 178 -16.17 -5.95 -15.97
CA PHE A 178 -15.23 -5.38 -16.96
C PHE A 178 -14.18 -4.45 -16.35
N TYR A 179 -14.52 -3.72 -15.28
CA TYR A 179 -13.60 -2.76 -14.62
C TYR A 179 -12.76 -3.35 -13.47
N LYS A 180 -13.01 -4.58 -13.07
CA LYS A 180 -12.43 -5.20 -11.88
C LYS A 180 -11.37 -6.27 -12.17
N LEU A 181 -11.17 -6.64 -13.43
CA LEU A 181 -10.22 -7.70 -13.85
C LEU A 181 -8.77 -7.19 -14.03
N ASP A 182 -8.54 -5.86 -14.06
CA ASP A 182 -7.20 -5.29 -14.29
C ASP A 182 -6.38 -5.15 -12.99
N LYS A 183 -6.52 -6.12 -12.07
CA LYS A 183 -5.67 -6.17 -10.88
C LYS A 183 -4.25 -6.51 -11.24
N LYS A 184 -3.33 -5.83 -10.59
CA LYS A 184 -1.89 -6.07 -10.74
C LYS A 184 -1.44 -7.03 -9.63
N TYR A 185 -0.74 -8.09 -10.02
CA TYR A 185 -0.24 -9.12 -9.11
C TYR A 185 1.27 -9.03 -9.04
N PHE A 186 1.80 -8.85 -7.83
CA PHE A 186 3.22 -8.74 -7.57
C PHE A 186 3.68 -9.71 -6.48
N LEU A 187 4.82 -10.34 -6.72
CA LEU A 187 5.59 -11.02 -5.69
C LEU A 187 6.85 -10.21 -5.42
N GLN A 188 7.14 -10.00 -4.15
CA GLN A 188 8.28 -9.21 -3.71
C GLN A 188 9.13 -10.05 -2.76
N PRO A 189 10.37 -10.39 -3.10
CA PRO A 189 11.26 -11.08 -2.17
C PRO A 189 11.46 -10.22 -0.92
N ALA A 190 11.47 -10.84 0.25
CA ALA A 190 11.87 -10.13 1.46
C ALA A 190 13.31 -9.61 1.31
N TRP A 191 13.57 -8.44 1.88
CA TRP A 191 14.87 -7.78 1.75
C TRP A 191 16.00 -8.70 2.25
N GLU A 192 17.08 -8.79 1.48
CA GLU A 192 18.26 -9.64 1.76
C GLU A 192 17.98 -11.15 1.87
N ASN A 193 16.80 -11.61 1.47
CA ASN A 193 16.48 -13.03 1.43
C ASN A 193 16.78 -13.64 0.07
N VAL A 194 17.96 -14.24 -0.06
CA VAL A 194 18.43 -14.88 -1.30
C VAL A 194 17.52 -16.01 -1.77
N ASN A 195 17.00 -16.83 -0.83
CA ASN A 195 16.08 -17.91 -1.15
C ASN A 195 14.74 -17.37 -1.66
N GLY A 196 14.18 -16.37 -0.97
CA GLY A 196 12.96 -15.67 -1.41
C GLY A 196 13.11 -15.05 -2.79
N LEU A 197 14.28 -14.46 -3.11
CA LEU A 197 14.56 -13.90 -4.42
C LEU A 197 14.56 -14.97 -5.51
N SER A 198 15.27 -16.08 -5.32
CA SER A 198 15.31 -17.19 -6.28
C SER A 198 13.91 -17.75 -6.54
N LEU A 199 13.17 -18.07 -5.48
CA LEU A 199 11.79 -18.58 -5.58
C LEU A 199 10.89 -17.61 -6.34
N THR A 200 10.99 -16.31 -6.04
CA THR A 200 10.17 -15.29 -6.71
C THR A 200 10.46 -15.22 -8.20
N ILE A 201 11.75 -15.19 -8.58
CA ILE A 201 12.16 -15.12 -9.98
C ILE A 201 11.68 -16.35 -10.75
N ASP A 202 11.91 -17.54 -10.20
CA ASP A 202 11.54 -18.80 -10.86
C ASP A 202 10.01 -18.91 -11.00
N PHE A 203 9.27 -18.50 -9.99
CA PHE A 203 7.81 -18.52 -10.06
C PHE A 203 7.28 -17.52 -11.11
N VAL A 204 7.72 -16.27 -11.09
CA VAL A 204 7.26 -15.23 -12.03
C VAL A 204 7.59 -15.61 -13.49
N LYS A 205 8.76 -16.17 -13.75
CA LYS A 205 9.12 -16.66 -15.11
C LYS A 205 8.15 -17.70 -15.67
N ASN A 206 7.58 -18.52 -14.81
CA ASN A 206 6.65 -19.58 -15.19
C ASN A 206 5.17 -19.19 -15.07
N ASN A 207 4.87 -18.00 -14.52
CA ASN A 207 3.50 -17.51 -14.28
C ASN A 207 3.39 -16.05 -14.73
N PRO A 208 3.19 -15.79 -16.04
CA PRO A 208 3.29 -14.44 -16.63
C PRO A 208 2.23 -13.44 -16.14
N GLU A 209 1.21 -13.89 -15.45
CA GLU A 209 0.23 -13.01 -14.80
C GLU A 209 0.74 -12.38 -13.49
N TRP A 210 1.88 -12.84 -12.97
CA TRP A 210 2.58 -12.25 -11.85
C TRP A 210 3.77 -11.41 -12.31
N ASN A 211 4.05 -10.36 -11.57
CA ASN A 211 5.20 -9.48 -11.79
C ASN A 211 6.14 -9.52 -10.60
N LEU A 212 7.42 -9.34 -10.85
CA LEU A 212 8.41 -9.14 -9.81
C LEU A 212 8.34 -7.70 -9.31
N SER A 213 8.18 -7.51 -8.00
CA SER A 213 8.43 -6.24 -7.33
C SER A 213 9.76 -6.30 -6.60
N LEU A 214 10.55 -5.25 -6.71
CA LEU A 214 11.76 -5.06 -5.91
C LEU A 214 11.58 -3.84 -5.01
N GLN A 215 12.40 -3.75 -3.95
CA GLN A 215 12.50 -2.55 -3.12
C GLN A 215 13.58 -1.63 -3.71
N THR A 216 13.30 -1.02 -4.88
CA THR A 216 14.28 -0.26 -5.66
C THR A 216 14.85 0.93 -4.89
N HIS A 217 14.07 1.54 -3.98
CA HIS A 217 14.54 2.60 -3.09
C HIS A 217 15.75 2.18 -2.23
N LYS A 218 15.82 0.90 -1.81
CA LYS A 218 16.96 0.39 -1.03
C LYS A 218 18.23 0.28 -1.88
N PHE A 219 18.10 -0.12 -3.15
CA PHE A 219 19.24 -0.15 -4.09
C PHE A 219 19.72 1.26 -4.44
N LEU A 220 18.80 2.19 -4.61
CA LEU A 220 19.10 3.59 -4.93
C LEU A 220 19.56 4.39 -3.71
N LYS A 221 19.42 3.83 -2.48
CA LYS A 221 19.72 4.50 -1.21
C LYS A 221 18.97 5.83 -1.03
N ILE A 222 17.70 5.84 -1.46
CA ILE A 222 16.75 6.95 -1.24
C ILE A 222 15.70 6.53 -0.20
N GLN A 223 14.99 7.54 0.37
CA GLN A 223 13.86 7.25 1.25
C GLN A 223 12.69 6.67 0.46
#